data_6bb96773b44b2d5a003e550fef71555a
#
_entry.id   6bb96773b44b2d5a003e550fef71555a
#
_cell.length_a   1.000
_cell.length_b   1.000
_cell.length_c   1.000
_cell.angle_alpha   90.00
_cell.angle_beta   90.00
_cell.angle_gamma   90.00
#
_symmetry.space_group_name_H-M   'P 1'
#
loop_
_entity.id
_entity.type
_entity.pdbx_description
1 polymer ?
#
loop_
_entity_poly.entity_id
_entity_poly.type
_entity_poly.pdbx_seq_one_letter_code
_entity_poly.pdbx_strand_id
1 'polypeptide(L)'
;MQLFDLVRMYGCVPIVTTVLNAEATDAGLPRASVTQCIDQIVKDLTEASTLLPDEWGTNDYGRLTRGGALAYKSRVLLFYASPIFNKNWNDAGNIRWQQALKATQDAMSGITASGLNGVTDAVTWGKILADDDNEHSNRETLVVRLLAKESNSSLGYKNNRWEKSIRLTSQGGSGGKGVPIELIDVFPMADGTLPDASHRVVDGSLRFMEYRDPRFYQTFAFSGLKWGHKALTNDTVWAYRWRTSESTTSGFAYSEGVNITSPVCVRKMSGLNTASDNNYEASGVHIYDFRYAELQLNLAECYAVTNQIDLCKQTIGKLRARVGIPSDNNYGLDTYVTDRASALAACLRERQVELAFEGKRYWDIWRWMLYDGGQGENMQLSTTNTCSFLGITPLTEKYRTAKYVDVKDGYTPGSKDVLADLRKTIFADPESVDFQDQLKKVADFWEANFQYGEPNAQPDKNNNNEWIKMGWRSNYYMMGLSKDILDNNSWLGQTKGWTDQNGAAGTIDWQDDETLTID
;
A
#
# COMPACT_ATOMS: atom_id res chain seq x y z
N MET A 1 1.23 -7.73 19.47
CA MET A 1 1.66 -7.07 18.21
C MET A 1 3.14 -6.69 18.20
N GLN A 2 3.72 -6.15 19.27
CA GLN A 2 5.16 -5.85 19.31
C GLN A 2 6.05 -7.07 19.03
N LEU A 3 5.73 -8.22 19.61
CA LEU A 3 6.43 -9.47 19.31
C LEU A 3 6.32 -9.84 17.82
N PHE A 4 5.15 -9.64 17.19
CA PHE A 4 4.97 -9.87 15.75
C PHE A 4 5.85 -8.93 14.91
N ASP A 5 5.98 -7.66 15.29
CA ASP A 5 6.86 -6.72 14.60
C ASP A 5 8.33 -7.17 14.62
N LEU A 6 8.78 -7.72 15.75
CA LEU A 6 10.12 -8.31 15.86
C LEU A 6 10.26 -9.58 15.01
N VAL A 7 9.27 -10.48 15.04
CA VAL A 7 9.30 -11.74 14.28
C VAL A 7 9.36 -11.48 12.77
N ARG A 8 8.55 -10.56 12.24
CA ARG A 8 8.56 -10.28 10.80
C ARG A 8 9.83 -9.58 10.30
N MET A 9 10.64 -9.01 11.22
CA MET A 9 11.92 -8.38 10.89
C MET A 9 13.12 -9.30 11.13
N TYR A 10 13.11 -10.06 12.23
CA TYR A 10 14.26 -10.85 12.69
C TYR A 10 14.02 -12.38 12.65
N GLY A 11 12.80 -12.81 12.34
CA GLY A 11 12.41 -14.22 12.40
C GLY A 11 12.35 -14.73 13.84
N CYS A 12 13.29 -15.56 14.21
CA CYS A 12 13.43 -16.08 15.56
C CYS A 12 13.83 -14.97 16.54
N VAL A 13 13.13 -14.85 17.65
CA VAL A 13 13.41 -13.86 18.70
C VAL A 13 13.17 -14.46 20.10
N PRO A 14 13.79 -13.94 21.16
CA PRO A 14 13.46 -14.37 22.52
C PRO A 14 12.01 -14.06 22.88
N ILE A 15 11.33 -14.99 23.54
CA ILE A 15 9.98 -14.81 24.08
C ILE A 15 10.11 -14.46 25.56
N VAL A 16 9.65 -13.27 25.95
CA VAL A 16 9.70 -12.78 27.33
C VAL A 16 8.28 -12.78 27.89
N THR A 17 7.96 -13.75 28.75
CA THR A 17 6.64 -13.88 29.40
C THR A 17 6.66 -13.57 30.89
N THR A 18 7.84 -13.31 31.46
CA THR A 18 8.03 -13.00 32.88
C THR A 18 8.84 -11.72 33.03
N VAL A 19 8.70 -11.07 34.18
CA VAL A 19 9.54 -9.90 34.51
C VAL A 19 10.98 -10.37 34.68
N LEU A 20 11.89 -9.78 33.90
CA LEU A 20 13.31 -10.06 33.99
C LEU A 20 13.94 -9.37 35.20
N ASN A 21 14.93 -10.03 35.82
CA ASN A 21 15.70 -9.40 36.90
C ASN A 21 16.60 -8.29 36.30
N ALA A 22 16.39 -7.06 36.72
CA ALA A 22 17.18 -5.90 36.29
C ALA A 22 18.65 -5.94 36.73
N GLU A 23 18.97 -6.73 37.75
CA GLU A 23 20.35 -6.89 38.28
C GLU A 23 21.08 -8.07 37.59
N ALA A 24 20.41 -8.88 36.78
CA ALA A 24 21.05 -9.96 36.06
C ALA A 24 21.97 -9.41 34.97
N THR A 25 23.16 -9.98 34.86
CA THR A 25 24.14 -9.60 33.82
C THR A 25 23.76 -10.06 32.44
N ASP A 26 22.88 -11.07 32.34
CA ASP A 26 22.31 -11.56 31.08
C ASP A 26 20.86 -12.03 31.32
N ALA A 27 20.06 -12.06 30.25
CA ALA A 27 18.71 -12.60 30.31
C ALA A 27 18.72 -14.13 30.09
N GLY A 28 19.77 -14.68 29.51
CA GLY A 28 19.92 -16.11 29.22
C GLY A 28 18.84 -16.71 28.31
N LEU A 29 18.01 -15.87 27.67
CA LEU A 29 16.87 -16.30 26.86
C LEU A 29 17.33 -16.53 25.41
N PRO A 30 17.32 -17.77 24.91
CA PRO A 30 17.66 -18.05 23.51
C PRO A 30 16.57 -17.50 22.57
N ARG A 31 16.91 -17.38 21.30
CA ARG A 31 15.92 -17.13 20.25
C ARG A 31 15.03 -18.37 20.09
N ALA A 32 13.72 -18.18 20.21
CA ALA A 32 12.70 -19.19 19.95
C ALA A 32 12.51 -19.33 18.41
N SER A 33 12.04 -20.48 17.95
CA SER A 33 11.69 -20.66 16.54
C SER A 33 10.56 -19.72 16.12
N VAL A 34 10.41 -19.47 14.82
CA VAL A 34 9.30 -18.66 14.32
C VAL A 34 7.97 -19.26 14.77
N THR A 35 7.81 -20.59 14.66
CA THR A 35 6.58 -21.26 15.09
C THR A 35 6.29 -21.05 16.57
N GLN A 36 7.27 -21.16 17.46
CA GLN A 36 7.08 -20.88 18.89
C GLN A 36 6.69 -19.41 19.15
N CYS A 37 7.28 -18.47 18.41
CA CYS A 37 6.91 -17.06 18.50
C CYS A 37 5.47 -16.83 18.02
N ILE A 38 5.07 -17.44 16.92
CA ILE A 38 3.69 -17.35 16.39
C ILE A 38 2.69 -18.00 17.34
N ASP A 39 3.00 -19.16 17.92
CA ASP A 39 2.19 -19.79 18.96
C ASP A 39 1.89 -18.83 20.12
N GLN A 40 2.91 -18.18 20.66
CA GLN A 40 2.72 -17.21 21.74
C GLN A 40 1.84 -16.04 21.31
N ILE A 41 2.05 -15.50 20.10
CA ILE A 41 1.24 -14.39 19.57
C ILE A 41 -0.23 -14.83 19.38
N VAL A 42 -0.46 -16.02 18.83
CA VAL A 42 -1.81 -16.57 18.61
C VAL A 42 -2.52 -16.80 19.94
N LYS A 43 -1.80 -17.30 20.95
CA LYS A 43 -2.31 -17.45 22.32
C LYS A 43 -2.76 -16.11 22.90
N ASP A 44 -1.87 -15.11 22.87
CA ASP A 44 -2.16 -13.77 23.40
C ASP A 44 -3.38 -13.13 22.70
N LEU A 45 -3.46 -13.25 21.36
CA LEU A 45 -4.57 -12.69 20.57
C LEU A 45 -5.88 -13.45 20.80
N THR A 46 -5.81 -14.76 21.00
CA THR A 46 -6.99 -15.58 21.32
C THR A 46 -7.54 -15.21 22.70
N GLU A 47 -6.68 -15.10 23.71
CA GLU A 47 -7.07 -14.63 25.04
C GLU A 47 -7.64 -13.21 24.99
N ALA A 48 -6.96 -12.27 24.30
CA ALA A 48 -7.45 -10.90 24.12
C ALA A 48 -8.85 -10.87 23.48
N SER A 49 -9.13 -11.75 22.52
CA SER A 49 -10.45 -11.80 21.86
C SER A 49 -11.58 -12.26 22.79
N THR A 50 -11.27 -12.91 23.92
CA THR A 50 -12.26 -13.29 24.93
C THR A 50 -12.49 -12.24 26.00
N LEU A 51 -11.49 -11.37 26.21
CA LEU A 51 -11.50 -10.35 27.28
C LEU A 51 -11.96 -8.98 26.78
N LEU A 52 -11.76 -8.67 25.51
CA LEU A 52 -12.07 -7.36 24.93
C LEU A 52 -13.55 -7.27 24.51
N PRO A 53 -14.19 -6.09 24.64
CA PRO A 53 -15.55 -5.87 24.16
C PRO A 53 -15.60 -5.81 22.63
N ASP A 54 -16.79 -6.01 22.07
CA ASP A 54 -17.04 -5.83 20.63
C ASP A 54 -16.90 -4.36 20.21
N GLU A 55 -17.37 -3.43 21.05
CA GLU A 55 -17.31 -1.98 20.85
C GLU A 55 -16.99 -1.28 22.18
N TRP A 56 -16.34 -0.14 22.08
CA TRP A 56 -16.16 0.81 23.19
C TRP A 56 -17.15 1.97 23.07
N GLY A 57 -17.51 2.58 24.19
CA GLY A 57 -18.26 3.84 24.18
C GLY A 57 -17.47 4.97 23.48
N THR A 58 -18.17 6.03 23.08
CA THR A 58 -17.61 7.16 22.31
C THR A 58 -16.33 7.74 22.91
N ASN A 59 -16.23 7.83 24.25
CA ASN A 59 -15.06 8.38 24.94
C ASN A 59 -13.83 7.48 24.88
N ASP A 60 -14.02 6.21 24.59
CA ASP A 60 -12.98 5.19 24.53
C ASP A 60 -12.75 4.66 23.09
N TYR A 61 -13.31 5.34 22.09
CA TYR A 61 -13.09 4.99 20.69
C TYR A 61 -11.59 4.97 20.35
N GLY A 62 -11.18 3.99 19.54
CA GLY A 62 -9.77 3.78 19.18
C GLY A 62 -9.02 2.81 20.07
N ARG A 63 -9.59 2.38 21.22
CA ARG A 63 -9.05 1.26 21.99
C ARG A 63 -9.24 -0.05 21.22
N LEU A 64 -8.36 -1.02 21.50
CA LEU A 64 -8.47 -2.35 20.89
C LEU A 64 -9.78 -3.03 21.27
N THR A 65 -10.40 -3.67 20.29
CA THR A 65 -11.64 -4.42 20.43
C THR A 65 -11.40 -5.91 20.19
N ARG A 66 -12.40 -6.74 20.49
CA ARG A 66 -12.42 -8.15 20.11
C ARG A 66 -12.19 -8.32 18.61
N GLY A 67 -12.87 -7.52 17.77
CA GLY A 67 -12.70 -7.52 16.31
C GLY A 67 -11.26 -7.20 15.89
N GLY A 68 -10.61 -6.27 16.55
CA GLY A 68 -9.20 -5.94 16.32
C GLY A 68 -8.25 -7.10 16.65
N ALA A 69 -8.48 -7.81 17.75
CA ALA A 69 -7.69 -8.99 18.15
C ALA A 69 -7.83 -10.14 17.14
N LEU A 70 -9.07 -10.45 16.71
CA LEU A 70 -9.35 -11.47 15.69
C LEU A 70 -8.72 -11.11 14.33
N ALA A 71 -8.82 -9.85 13.93
CA ALA A 71 -8.21 -9.36 12.70
C ALA A 71 -6.67 -9.49 12.72
N TYR A 72 -6.04 -9.14 13.82
CA TYR A 72 -4.61 -9.35 13.99
C TYR A 72 -4.22 -10.84 13.95
N LYS A 73 -5.01 -11.73 14.54
CA LYS A 73 -4.78 -13.19 14.44
C LYS A 73 -4.79 -13.65 12.98
N SER A 74 -5.75 -13.19 12.18
CA SER A 74 -5.78 -13.46 10.73
C SER A 74 -4.50 -12.96 10.02
N ARG A 75 -4.05 -11.72 10.28
CA ARG A 75 -2.83 -11.15 9.67
C ARG A 75 -1.58 -11.95 10.05
N VAL A 76 -1.44 -12.30 11.32
CA VAL A 76 -0.29 -13.07 11.82
C VAL A 76 -0.21 -14.43 11.16
N LEU A 77 -1.33 -15.17 11.10
CA LEU A 77 -1.36 -16.50 10.50
C LEU A 77 -1.20 -16.44 8.97
N LEU A 78 -1.72 -15.40 8.30
CA LEU A 78 -1.44 -15.17 6.87
C LEU A 78 0.07 -14.98 6.61
N PHE A 79 0.74 -14.21 7.45
CA PHE A 79 2.18 -14.02 7.37
C PHE A 79 2.95 -15.33 7.60
N TYR A 80 2.54 -16.09 8.61
CA TYR A 80 3.15 -17.38 8.94
C TYR A 80 2.98 -18.42 7.82
N ALA A 81 1.86 -18.37 7.09
CA ALA A 81 1.61 -19.24 5.95
C ALA A 81 2.34 -18.80 4.67
N SER A 82 2.80 -17.55 4.60
CA SER A 82 3.43 -16.97 3.41
C SER A 82 4.87 -17.47 3.21
N PRO A 83 5.44 -17.36 1.99
CA PRO A 83 6.77 -17.86 1.62
C PRO A 83 7.89 -17.48 2.58
N ILE A 84 7.84 -16.29 3.18
CA ILE A 84 8.88 -15.82 4.11
C ILE A 84 9.15 -16.81 5.25
N PHE A 85 8.10 -17.47 5.78
CA PHE A 85 8.22 -18.42 6.88
C PHE A 85 7.86 -19.87 6.51
N ASN A 86 7.32 -20.10 5.32
CA ASN A 86 6.75 -21.38 4.91
C ASN A 86 7.40 -21.90 3.64
N LYS A 87 8.32 -22.84 3.76
CA LYS A 87 8.99 -23.49 2.61
C LYS A 87 8.01 -24.19 1.67
N ASN A 88 6.93 -24.75 2.24
CA ASN A 88 5.91 -25.52 1.51
C ASN A 88 4.68 -24.70 1.16
N TRP A 89 4.82 -23.36 1.07
CA TRP A 89 3.70 -22.43 0.80
C TRP A 89 2.91 -22.76 -0.46
N ASN A 90 3.58 -23.37 -1.47
CA ASN A 90 2.96 -23.67 -2.76
C ASN A 90 2.09 -24.94 -2.75
N ASP A 91 2.08 -25.71 -1.67
CA ASP A 91 1.13 -26.80 -1.48
C ASP A 91 -0.24 -26.26 -1.07
N ALA A 92 -1.27 -26.51 -1.90
CA ALA A 92 -2.64 -26.09 -1.64
C ALA A 92 -3.23 -26.73 -0.37
N GLY A 93 -2.73 -27.91 0.03
CA GLY A 93 -3.10 -28.61 1.26
C GLY A 93 -2.32 -28.21 2.50
N ASN A 94 -1.36 -27.27 2.38
CA ASN A 94 -0.49 -26.90 3.48
C ASN A 94 -1.27 -26.42 4.71
N ILE A 95 -0.93 -26.98 5.87
CA ILE A 95 -1.68 -26.75 7.13
C ILE A 95 -1.67 -25.27 7.57
N ARG A 96 -0.56 -24.54 7.34
CA ARG A 96 -0.47 -23.13 7.73
C ARG A 96 -1.48 -22.26 6.95
N TRP A 97 -1.74 -22.58 5.67
CA TRP A 97 -2.79 -21.91 4.89
C TRP A 97 -4.19 -22.27 5.39
N GLN A 98 -4.43 -23.52 5.79
CA GLN A 98 -5.70 -23.92 6.37
C GLN A 98 -5.97 -23.20 7.70
N GLN A 99 -4.95 -23.04 8.55
CA GLN A 99 -5.03 -22.28 9.80
C GLN A 99 -5.31 -20.80 9.55
N ALA A 100 -4.63 -20.18 8.57
CA ALA A 100 -4.87 -18.78 8.18
C ALA A 100 -6.30 -18.60 7.63
N LEU A 101 -6.78 -19.52 6.78
CA LEU A 101 -8.14 -19.52 6.24
C LEU A 101 -9.16 -19.60 7.37
N LYS A 102 -9.03 -20.59 8.27
CA LYS A 102 -9.94 -20.76 9.40
C LYS A 102 -9.97 -19.52 10.30
N ALA A 103 -8.82 -19.02 10.71
CA ALA A 103 -8.74 -17.83 11.57
C ALA A 103 -9.38 -16.60 10.91
N THR A 104 -9.25 -16.45 9.60
CA THR A 104 -9.88 -15.36 8.86
C THR A 104 -11.40 -15.51 8.79
N GLN A 105 -11.90 -16.73 8.55
CA GLN A 105 -13.33 -17.03 8.58
C GLN A 105 -13.92 -16.83 9.98
N ASP A 106 -13.23 -17.29 11.02
CA ASP A 106 -13.65 -17.09 12.42
C ASP A 106 -13.69 -15.60 12.78
N ALA A 107 -12.69 -14.82 12.33
CA ALA A 107 -12.68 -13.37 12.52
C ALA A 107 -13.88 -12.71 11.83
N MET A 108 -14.18 -13.06 10.59
CA MET A 108 -15.31 -12.48 9.86
C MET A 108 -16.67 -12.83 10.49
N SER A 109 -16.83 -14.03 11.01
CA SER A 109 -18.07 -14.44 11.70
C SER A 109 -18.18 -13.86 13.12
N GLY A 110 -17.04 -13.59 13.78
CA GLY A 110 -16.98 -13.04 15.13
C GLY A 110 -17.04 -11.51 15.21
N ILE A 111 -16.90 -10.80 14.09
CA ILE A 111 -16.96 -9.35 14.05
C ILE A 111 -18.39 -8.91 13.73
N THR A 112 -19.08 -8.33 14.71
CA THR A 112 -20.47 -7.88 14.56
C THR A 112 -20.61 -6.37 14.36
N ALA A 113 -19.67 -5.60 14.91
CA ALA A 113 -19.69 -4.14 14.89
C ALA A 113 -19.18 -3.52 13.59
N SER A 114 -18.37 -4.26 12.83
CA SER A 114 -17.70 -3.79 11.62
C SER A 114 -18.09 -4.62 10.40
N GLY A 115 -17.94 -4.04 9.22
CA GLY A 115 -18.21 -4.71 7.96
C GLY A 115 -17.99 -3.79 6.75
N LEU A 116 -18.37 -4.25 5.57
CA LEU A 116 -18.27 -3.44 4.34
C LEU A 116 -19.43 -2.45 4.15
N ASN A 117 -20.35 -2.36 5.10
CA ASN A 117 -21.67 -1.70 4.93
C ASN A 117 -21.63 -0.16 4.95
N GLY A 118 -20.48 0.48 5.11
CA GLY A 118 -20.36 1.95 5.12
C GLY A 118 -20.07 2.54 3.75
N VAL A 119 -19.79 1.73 2.74
CA VAL A 119 -19.39 2.16 1.39
C VAL A 119 -20.43 1.73 0.39
N THR A 120 -21.01 2.70 -0.32
CA THR A 120 -22.03 2.49 -1.35
C THR A 120 -21.55 2.83 -2.76
N ASP A 121 -20.46 3.56 -2.85
CA ASP A 121 -19.80 4.00 -4.09
C ASP A 121 -18.34 4.39 -3.82
N ALA A 122 -17.60 4.72 -4.87
CA ALA A 122 -16.21 5.08 -4.74
C ALA A 122 -15.95 6.42 -4.02
N VAL A 123 -16.87 7.36 -4.11
CA VAL A 123 -16.75 8.66 -3.39
C VAL A 123 -16.86 8.42 -1.90
N THR A 124 -17.87 7.66 -1.48
CA THR A 124 -18.02 7.23 -0.08
C THR A 124 -16.80 6.44 0.39
N TRP A 125 -16.27 5.53 -0.43
CA TRP A 125 -15.04 4.80 -0.14
C TRP A 125 -13.84 5.74 0.09
N GLY A 126 -13.69 6.77 -0.72
CA GLY A 126 -12.64 7.78 -0.53
C GLY A 126 -12.82 8.57 0.77
N LYS A 127 -14.05 8.92 1.11
CA LYS A 127 -14.40 9.73 2.30
C LYS A 127 -14.14 8.99 3.61
N ILE A 128 -14.44 7.69 3.71
CA ILE A 128 -14.21 6.94 4.95
C ILE A 128 -12.72 6.85 5.35
N LEU A 129 -11.82 6.98 4.37
CA LEU A 129 -10.38 6.95 4.60
C LEU A 129 -9.79 8.32 4.95
N ALA A 130 -10.60 9.36 4.83
CA ALA A 130 -10.26 10.74 5.13
C ALA A 130 -11.02 11.28 6.36
N ASP A 131 -11.66 10.38 7.11
CA ASP A 131 -12.45 10.73 8.31
C ASP A 131 -11.55 11.37 9.37
N ASP A 132 -11.93 12.57 9.81
CA ASP A 132 -11.26 13.30 10.88
C ASP A 132 -12.15 13.41 12.12
N ASP A 133 -11.57 13.18 13.23
CA ASP A 133 -11.84 13.35 14.67
C ASP A 133 -13.28 13.40 15.22
N ASN A 134 -14.37 13.45 14.47
CA ASN A 134 -15.70 13.60 15.09
C ASN A 134 -16.79 12.65 14.62
N GLU A 135 -16.58 11.95 13.54
CA GLU A 135 -17.71 11.21 12.98
C GLU A 135 -17.69 9.71 13.31
N HIS A 136 -16.54 9.11 13.67
CA HIS A 136 -16.39 7.69 14.00
C HIS A 136 -17.30 6.76 13.19
N SER A 137 -17.65 7.25 11.98
CA SER A 137 -18.66 6.67 11.11
C SER A 137 -18.10 5.55 10.25
N ASN A 138 -16.76 5.41 10.24
CA ASN A 138 -16.09 4.38 9.44
C ASN A 138 -16.33 2.98 10.02
N ARG A 139 -17.35 2.30 9.50
CA ARG A 139 -17.72 0.94 9.92
C ARG A 139 -16.73 -0.14 9.51
N GLU A 140 -15.75 0.17 8.69
CA GLU A 140 -14.67 -0.76 8.36
C GLU A 140 -13.54 -0.79 9.40
N THR A 141 -13.52 0.14 10.33
CA THR A 141 -12.47 0.27 11.33
C THR A 141 -12.42 -0.93 12.26
N LEU A 142 -11.28 -1.61 12.30
CA LEU A 142 -10.97 -2.66 13.27
C LEU A 142 -9.86 -2.24 14.21
N VAL A 143 -8.83 -1.55 13.70
CA VAL A 143 -7.77 -0.95 14.49
C VAL A 143 -7.42 0.40 13.89
N VAL A 144 -7.48 1.45 14.70
CA VAL A 144 -7.21 2.83 14.29
C VAL A 144 -6.24 3.51 15.24
N ARG A 145 -5.39 4.35 14.67
CA ARG A 145 -4.58 5.31 15.42
C ARG A 145 -5.22 6.68 15.27
N LEU A 146 -5.76 7.19 16.36
CA LEU A 146 -6.36 8.51 16.41
C LEU A 146 -5.28 9.59 16.39
N LEU A 147 -5.56 10.66 15.66
CA LEU A 147 -4.72 11.83 15.55
C LEU A 147 -5.52 13.09 15.86
N ALA A 148 -4.90 14.06 16.49
CA ALA A 148 -5.56 15.30 16.89
C ALA A 148 -5.52 16.33 15.75
N LYS A 149 -6.57 17.15 15.67
CA LYS A 149 -6.70 18.28 14.75
C LYS A 149 -5.88 19.50 15.18
N GLU A 150 -4.99 19.34 16.15
CA GLU A 150 -4.20 20.40 16.75
C GLU A 150 -2.70 20.22 16.51
N SER A 151 -1.99 21.32 16.29
CA SER A 151 -0.55 21.34 16.05
C SER A 151 0.27 21.78 17.27
N ASN A 152 -0.23 21.58 18.49
CA ASN A 152 0.46 22.03 19.70
C ASN A 152 1.48 21.00 20.18
N SER A 153 2.73 21.15 19.74
CA SER A 153 3.83 20.28 20.15
C SER A 153 4.14 20.32 21.66
N SER A 154 3.80 21.41 22.34
CA SER A 154 4.04 21.58 23.79
C SER A 154 3.12 20.69 24.63
N LEU A 155 1.95 20.33 24.12
CA LEU A 155 0.99 19.45 24.77
C LEU A 155 1.12 17.99 24.35
N GLY A 156 2.10 17.65 23.50
CA GLY A 156 2.34 16.29 23.06
C GLY A 156 1.32 15.74 22.06
N TYR A 157 0.42 16.58 21.54
CA TYR A 157 -0.52 16.17 20.51
C TYR A 157 0.20 15.77 19.23
N LYS A 158 -0.32 14.73 18.58
CA LYS A 158 0.13 14.27 17.27
C LYS A 158 -0.96 14.53 16.25
N ASN A 159 -0.60 15.18 15.14
CA ASN A 159 -1.46 15.31 13.98
C ASN A 159 -0.92 14.52 12.80
N ASN A 160 -1.73 14.35 11.78
CA ASN A 160 -1.35 13.69 10.54
C ASN A 160 -0.78 14.72 9.56
N ARG A 161 0.51 14.62 9.27
CA ARG A 161 1.17 15.46 8.25
C ARG A 161 1.12 14.86 6.85
N TRP A 162 0.45 13.74 6.67
CA TRP A 162 0.31 13.06 5.38
C TRP A 162 -0.34 13.98 4.35
N GLU A 163 -1.47 14.57 4.69
CA GLU A 163 -2.21 15.46 3.79
C GLU A 163 -1.35 16.63 3.31
N LYS A 164 -0.65 17.30 4.22
CA LYS A 164 0.31 18.35 3.83
C LYS A 164 1.36 17.85 2.84
N SER A 165 1.84 16.63 3.03
CA SER A 165 2.90 16.07 2.18
C SER A 165 2.44 15.71 0.78
N ILE A 166 1.16 15.32 0.61
CA ILE A 166 0.60 14.88 -0.68
C ILE A 166 -0.08 16.01 -1.46
N ARG A 167 -0.61 17.04 -0.77
CA ARG A 167 -1.26 18.20 -1.43
C ARG A 167 -0.27 19.00 -2.27
N LEU A 168 -0.77 19.52 -3.39
CA LEU A 168 -0.01 20.38 -4.29
C LEU A 168 0.25 21.75 -3.67
N THR A 169 1.24 22.47 -4.18
CA THR A 169 1.59 23.82 -3.71
C THR A 169 0.41 24.79 -3.88
N SER A 170 -0.30 24.71 -4.99
CA SER A 170 -1.52 25.49 -5.26
C SER A 170 -2.62 25.27 -4.24
N GLN A 171 -2.59 24.14 -3.54
CA GLN A 171 -3.53 23.79 -2.47
C GLN A 171 -2.95 23.98 -1.06
N GLY A 172 -1.81 24.65 -0.91
CA GLY A 172 -1.16 24.86 0.39
C GLY A 172 -0.35 23.67 0.91
N GLY A 173 -0.15 22.64 0.11
CA GLY A 173 0.67 21.48 0.44
C GLY A 173 2.16 21.67 0.18
N SER A 174 2.92 20.59 0.27
CA SER A 174 4.39 20.56 0.07
C SER A 174 4.80 20.16 -1.35
N GLY A 175 3.92 20.30 -2.34
CA GLY A 175 4.22 20.09 -3.76
C GLY A 175 3.81 18.75 -4.34
N GLY A 176 3.02 17.97 -3.60
CA GLY A 176 2.52 16.69 -4.07
C GLY A 176 3.53 15.54 -3.93
N LYS A 177 3.07 14.33 -4.20
CA LYS A 177 3.89 13.12 -4.27
C LYS A 177 3.54 12.35 -5.55
N GLY A 178 4.50 12.21 -6.44
CA GLY A 178 4.35 11.40 -7.65
C GLY A 178 4.20 9.92 -7.30
N VAL A 179 3.46 9.22 -8.15
CA VAL A 179 3.14 7.79 -7.99
C VAL A 179 3.98 6.98 -8.97
N PRO A 180 4.52 5.80 -8.58
CA PRO A 180 5.13 4.88 -9.53
C PRO A 180 4.18 4.52 -10.69
N ILE A 181 4.67 4.53 -11.92
CA ILE A 181 3.86 4.28 -13.12
C ILE A 181 3.20 2.90 -13.03
N GLU A 182 3.93 1.92 -12.53
CA GLU A 182 3.46 0.55 -12.37
C GLU A 182 2.21 0.47 -11.48
N LEU A 183 2.11 1.32 -10.45
CA LEU A 183 0.92 1.36 -9.60
C LEU A 183 -0.28 1.99 -10.32
N ILE A 184 -0.06 2.96 -11.21
CA ILE A 184 -1.12 3.54 -12.03
C ILE A 184 -1.76 2.46 -12.91
N ASP A 185 -0.91 1.65 -13.55
CA ASP A 185 -1.32 0.63 -14.50
C ASP A 185 -1.89 -0.64 -13.85
N VAL A 186 -1.69 -0.82 -12.54
CA VAL A 186 -2.29 -1.93 -11.76
C VAL A 186 -3.81 -1.77 -11.60
N PHE A 187 -4.32 -0.53 -11.55
CA PHE A 187 -5.76 -0.30 -11.36
C PHE A 187 -6.56 -0.84 -12.54
N PRO A 188 -7.65 -1.59 -12.30
CA PRO A 188 -8.51 -2.12 -13.37
C PRO A 188 -9.22 -1.02 -14.15
N MET A 189 -9.89 -1.43 -15.21
CA MET A 189 -10.90 -0.65 -15.93
C MET A 189 -12.22 -0.60 -15.15
N ALA A 190 -13.15 0.23 -15.56
CA ALA A 190 -14.45 0.41 -14.90
C ALA A 190 -15.33 -0.87 -14.91
N ASP A 191 -15.09 -1.78 -15.83
CA ASP A 191 -15.73 -3.09 -15.90
C ASP A 191 -14.97 -4.19 -15.13
N GLY A 192 -13.87 -3.82 -14.46
CA GLY A 192 -13.02 -4.73 -13.70
C GLY A 192 -11.99 -5.50 -14.50
N THR A 193 -11.91 -5.31 -15.81
CA THR A 193 -10.87 -5.92 -16.67
C THR A 193 -9.51 -5.23 -16.47
N LEU A 194 -8.45 -5.84 -16.99
CA LEU A 194 -7.12 -5.21 -16.95
C LEU A 194 -6.99 -4.16 -18.04
N PRO A 195 -6.26 -3.05 -17.78
CA PRO A 195 -6.06 -2.02 -18.78
C PRO A 195 -5.20 -2.55 -19.93
N ASP A 196 -5.59 -2.23 -21.15
CA ASP A 196 -4.83 -2.46 -22.37
C ASP A 196 -3.79 -1.34 -22.63
N ALA A 197 -3.05 -1.44 -23.72
CA ALA A 197 -2.01 -0.47 -24.07
C ALA A 197 -2.54 0.96 -24.26
N SER A 198 -3.81 1.12 -24.66
CA SER A 198 -4.43 2.44 -24.84
C SER A 198 -4.73 3.16 -23.52
N HIS A 199 -4.68 2.43 -22.41
CA HIS A 199 -4.97 2.94 -21.06
C HIS A 199 -3.79 2.82 -20.10
N ARG A 200 -2.61 2.31 -20.54
CA ARG A 200 -1.44 2.18 -19.68
C ARG A 200 -0.42 3.29 -19.92
N VAL A 201 0.05 3.89 -18.82
CA VAL A 201 1.09 4.93 -18.86
C VAL A 201 2.42 4.36 -19.33
N VAL A 202 2.75 3.11 -18.99
CA VAL A 202 3.99 2.44 -19.42
C VAL A 202 4.08 2.34 -20.94
N ASP A 203 2.95 2.17 -21.62
CA ASP A 203 2.84 2.12 -23.08
C ASP A 203 2.74 3.53 -23.73
N GLY A 204 2.79 4.58 -22.93
CA GLY A 204 2.77 5.97 -23.42
C GLY A 204 1.39 6.59 -23.55
N SER A 205 0.32 5.94 -23.07
CA SER A 205 -1.02 6.48 -23.16
C SER A 205 -1.18 7.79 -22.41
N LEU A 206 -1.72 8.81 -23.10
CA LEU A 206 -2.18 10.07 -22.49
C LEU A 206 -3.66 10.02 -22.10
N ARG A 207 -4.34 8.91 -22.41
CA ARG A 207 -5.74 8.63 -22.07
C ARG A 207 -5.88 7.67 -20.87
N PHE A 208 -4.81 7.43 -20.14
CA PHE A 208 -4.74 6.48 -19.03
C PHE A 208 -5.82 6.67 -17.95
N MET A 209 -6.43 7.84 -17.87
CA MET A 209 -7.45 8.17 -16.89
C MET A 209 -8.87 7.78 -17.30
N GLU A 210 -9.14 7.46 -18.56
CA GLU A 210 -10.50 7.15 -19.01
C GLU A 210 -10.95 5.76 -18.56
N TYR A 211 -12.21 5.65 -18.21
CA TYR A 211 -12.90 4.38 -17.90
C TYR A 211 -12.17 3.49 -16.87
N ARG A 212 -11.53 4.08 -15.87
CA ARG A 212 -10.82 3.32 -14.82
C ARG A 212 -11.76 2.92 -13.69
N ASP A 213 -11.35 1.90 -12.93
CA ASP A 213 -11.94 1.54 -11.64
C ASP A 213 -12.27 2.82 -10.84
N PRO A 214 -13.47 2.98 -10.31
CA PRO A 214 -13.87 4.23 -9.64
C PRO A 214 -12.96 4.65 -8.49
N ARG A 215 -12.27 3.69 -7.82
CA ARG A 215 -11.26 3.98 -6.78
C ARG A 215 -10.03 4.72 -7.32
N PHE A 216 -9.74 4.61 -8.61
CA PHE A 216 -8.64 5.32 -9.27
C PHE A 216 -8.71 6.82 -9.01
N TYR A 217 -9.88 7.40 -9.19
CA TYR A 217 -10.12 8.84 -9.05
C TYR A 217 -10.13 9.33 -7.60
N GLN A 218 -10.27 8.42 -6.64
CA GLN A 218 -10.14 8.72 -5.21
C GLN A 218 -8.72 8.47 -4.68
N THR A 219 -7.92 7.69 -5.41
CA THR A 219 -6.55 7.35 -5.06
C THR A 219 -5.55 8.32 -5.65
N PHE A 220 -5.79 8.82 -6.87
CA PHE A 220 -4.88 9.65 -7.64
C PHE A 220 -5.48 11.00 -8.01
N ALA A 221 -4.61 12.00 -8.08
CA ALA A 221 -4.90 13.31 -8.67
C ALA A 221 -4.00 13.50 -9.90
N PHE A 222 -4.56 14.04 -10.98
CA PHE A 222 -3.87 14.34 -12.24
C PHE A 222 -4.35 15.66 -12.83
N SER A 223 -3.60 16.21 -13.77
CA SER A 223 -3.94 17.49 -14.40
C SER A 223 -5.33 17.45 -15.04
N GLY A 224 -6.20 18.37 -14.59
CA GLY A 224 -7.60 18.45 -14.99
C GLY A 224 -8.58 17.79 -14.04
N LEU A 225 -8.13 17.07 -12.99
CA LEU A 225 -9.04 16.52 -11.98
C LEU A 225 -9.32 17.52 -10.87
N LYS A 226 -10.57 17.64 -10.45
CA LYS A 226 -10.89 18.34 -9.20
C LYS A 226 -10.47 17.51 -7.99
N TRP A 227 -9.77 18.18 -7.10
CA TRP A 227 -9.38 17.62 -5.81
C TRP A 227 -9.86 18.54 -4.70
N GLY A 228 -11.04 18.29 -4.20
CA GLY A 228 -11.77 19.16 -3.30
C GLY A 228 -10.89 19.88 -2.29
N HIS A 229 -11.07 21.21 -2.21
CA HIS A 229 -10.41 22.09 -1.26
C HIS A 229 -11.36 23.20 -0.82
N LYS A 230 -11.69 23.22 0.44
CA LYS A 230 -12.76 24.08 0.98
C LYS A 230 -12.50 25.58 0.83
N ALA A 231 -11.24 26.00 0.82
CA ALA A 231 -10.84 27.41 0.73
C ALA A 231 -10.58 27.89 -0.70
N LEU A 232 -10.61 27.00 -1.70
CA LEU A 232 -10.33 27.36 -3.10
C LEU A 232 -11.62 27.35 -3.92
N THR A 233 -11.82 28.42 -4.70
CA THR A 233 -12.92 28.49 -5.68
C THR A 233 -12.64 27.64 -6.92
N ASN A 234 -11.37 27.41 -7.23
CA ASN A 234 -10.93 26.49 -8.28
C ASN A 234 -9.96 25.49 -7.67
N ASP A 235 -10.47 24.27 -7.45
CA ASP A 235 -9.76 23.13 -6.88
C ASP A 235 -9.28 22.12 -7.93
N THR A 236 -9.30 22.48 -9.21
CA THR A 236 -8.74 21.68 -10.30
C THR A 236 -7.22 21.69 -10.23
N VAL A 237 -6.61 20.53 -10.17
CA VAL A 237 -5.16 20.39 -10.06
C VAL A 237 -4.49 20.38 -11.43
N TRP A 238 -3.29 20.93 -11.50
CA TRP A 238 -2.49 20.98 -12.71
C TRP A 238 -1.02 20.75 -12.38
N ALA A 239 -0.47 19.63 -12.82
CA ALA A 239 0.89 19.19 -12.51
C ALA A 239 1.62 18.85 -13.81
N TYR A 240 2.24 19.83 -14.44
CA TYR A 240 3.00 19.70 -15.67
C TYR A 240 4.13 20.74 -15.73
N ARG A 241 5.01 20.59 -16.72
CA ARG A 241 6.11 21.52 -16.98
C ARG A 241 6.10 21.98 -18.44
N TRP A 242 6.74 23.11 -18.70
CA TRP A 242 6.95 23.66 -20.04
C TRP A 242 8.35 24.24 -20.17
N ARG A 243 8.83 24.37 -21.40
CA ARG A 243 10.15 24.94 -21.68
C ARG A 243 10.17 26.45 -21.47
N THR A 244 11.21 26.95 -20.81
CA THR A 244 11.47 28.41 -20.66
C THR A 244 12.47 28.93 -21.68
N SER A 245 13.19 28.03 -22.39
CA SER A 245 14.18 28.35 -23.43
C SER A 245 14.23 27.25 -24.49
N GLU A 246 14.87 27.50 -25.60
CA GLU A 246 15.08 26.53 -26.68
C GLU A 246 16.03 25.36 -26.28
N SER A 247 16.67 25.43 -25.13
CA SER A 247 17.50 24.34 -24.65
C SER A 247 16.68 23.04 -24.43
N THR A 248 17.17 21.94 -24.96
CA THR A 248 16.51 20.61 -24.84
C THR A 248 16.79 19.92 -23.50
N THR A 249 17.78 20.42 -22.73
CA THR A 249 18.29 19.75 -21.52
C THR A 249 18.07 20.51 -20.23
N SER A 250 17.72 21.80 -20.31
CA SER A 250 17.53 22.68 -19.15
C SER A 250 16.48 23.75 -19.44
N GLY A 251 16.01 24.42 -18.42
CA GLY A 251 15.10 25.55 -18.60
C GLY A 251 13.63 25.10 -18.65
N PHE A 252 13.14 24.46 -17.59
CA PHE A 252 11.73 24.16 -17.41
C PHE A 252 11.13 25.03 -16.30
N ALA A 253 9.89 25.45 -16.50
CA ALA A 253 9.01 25.95 -15.47
C ALA A 253 7.94 24.88 -15.15
N TYR A 254 7.34 24.97 -13.99
CA TYR A 254 6.41 23.98 -13.42
C TYR A 254 5.13 24.67 -12.98
N SER A 255 3.98 24.10 -13.33
CA SER A 255 2.67 24.63 -12.93
C SER A 255 2.48 24.70 -11.40
N GLU A 256 3.11 23.79 -10.67
CA GLU A 256 3.08 23.74 -9.21
C GLU A 256 4.36 24.31 -8.54
N GLY A 257 5.26 24.90 -9.30
CA GLY A 257 6.55 25.39 -8.78
C GLY A 257 7.52 24.29 -8.36
N VAL A 258 7.14 23.02 -8.46
CA VAL A 258 7.91 21.83 -8.10
C VAL A 258 7.90 20.81 -9.22
N ASN A 259 8.94 19.99 -9.24
CA ASN A 259 9.13 18.97 -10.26
C ASN A 259 8.42 17.67 -9.84
N ILE A 260 7.37 17.28 -10.56
CA ILE A 260 6.62 16.04 -10.34
C ILE A 260 6.97 15.05 -11.45
N THR A 261 7.55 13.92 -11.09
CA THR A 261 8.10 12.90 -12.01
C THR A 261 7.09 11.80 -12.34
N SER A 262 5.82 12.10 -12.28
CA SER A 262 4.71 11.16 -12.55
C SER A 262 3.53 11.92 -13.14
N PRO A 263 2.74 11.29 -14.02
CA PRO A 263 1.51 11.88 -14.54
C PRO A 263 0.42 12.03 -13.48
N VAL A 264 0.55 11.36 -12.34
CA VAL A 264 -0.41 11.44 -11.23
C VAL A 264 0.29 11.67 -9.89
N CYS A 265 -0.44 12.29 -8.97
CA CYS A 265 -0.05 12.47 -7.57
C CYS A 265 -0.94 11.62 -6.65
N VAL A 266 -0.42 11.31 -5.47
CA VAL A 266 -1.21 10.66 -4.41
C VAL A 266 -2.31 11.60 -3.94
N ARG A 267 -3.55 11.09 -3.89
CA ARG A 267 -4.74 11.79 -3.39
C ARG A 267 -5.35 11.14 -2.15
N LYS A 268 -5.26 9.82 -2.05
CA LYS A 268 -5.93 9.00 -1.01
C LYS A 268 -5.61 9.47 0.42
N MET A 269 -6.58 9.32 1.33
CA MET A 269 -6.50 9.76 2.73
C MET A 269 -6.33 11.27 2.87
N SER A 270 -7.03 12.04 2.05
CA SER A 270 -7.04 13.49 2.04
C SER A 270 -8.46 13.99 2.30
N GLY A 271 -8.68 14.63 3.43
CA GLY A 271 -9.99 15.12 3.88
C GLY A 271 -10.34 16.48 3.29
N LEU A 272 -11.65 16.68 2.99
CA LEU A 272 -12.16 17.99 2.58
C LEU A 272 -12.18 18.99 3.74
N ASN A 273 -12.41 18.50 4.96
CA ASN A 273 -12.62 19.34 6.14
C ASN A 273 -11.35 19.97 6.69
N THR A 274 -10.19 19.34 6.46
CA THR A 274 -8.89 19.86 6.88
C THR A 274 -8.39 20.99 5.97
N ALA A 275 -8.94 21.10 4.78
CA ALA A 275 -8.57 22.10 3.78
C ALA A 275 -9.07 23.53 4.09
N SER A 276 -9.66 23.79 5.25
CA SER A 276 -10.26 25.08 5.56
C SER A 276 -9.28 26.17 5.98
N ASP A 277 -8.07 25.83 6.36
CA ASP A 277 -7.08 26.74 6.95
C ASP A 277 -5.82 26.94 6.10
N ASN A 278 -5.77 26.46 4.86
CA ASN A 278 -4.61 26.53 3.97
C ASN A 278 -3.30 25.96 4.60
N ASN A 279 -3.41 25.27 5.72
CA ASN A 279 -2.27 24.80 6.46
C ASN A 279 -2.58 23.42 7.07
N TYR A 280 -2.29 22.38 6.33
CA TYR A 280 -2.50 21.00 6.78
C TYR A 280 -1.64 20.56 7.97
N GLU A 281 -1.07 21.50 8.73
CA GLU A 281 -0.29 21.20 9.94
C GLU A 281 -1.18 20.62 11.04
N ALA A 282 -2.49 20.89 11.00
CA ALA A 282 -3.46 20.47 12.01
C ALA A 282 -4.43 19.39 11.51
N SER A 283 -4.05 18.59 10.51
CA SER A 283 -4.89 17.49 10.02
C SER A 283 -5.11 16.42 11.09
N GLY A 284 -6.38 16.13 11.40
CA GLY A 284 -6.81 15.06 12.31
C GLY A 284 -7.17 13.76 11.61
N VAL A 285 -6.91 13.65 10.31
CA VAL A 285 -7.21 12.41 9.55
C VAL A 285 -6.51 11.22 10.20
N HIS A 286 -7.30 10.21 10.55
CA HIS A 286 -6.86 9.04 11.30
C HIS A 286 -6.03 8.06 10.43
N ILE A 287 -5.23 7.23 11.09
CA ILE A 287 -4.48 6.15 10.42
C ILE A 287 -5.14 4.82 10.75
N TYR A 288 -5.68 4.15 9.75
CA TYR A 288 -6.30 2.83 9.88
C TYR A 288 -5.24 1.74 9.76
N ASP A 289 -4.86 1.14 10.91
CA ASP A 289 -3.91 0.03 10.89
C ASP A 289 -4.56 -1.26 10.40
N PHE A 290 -5.85 -1.49 10.72
CA PHE A 290 -6.60 -2.61 10.19
C PHE A 290 -8.05 -2.20 9.93
N ARG A 291 -8.53 -2.47 8.72
CA ARG A 291 -9.93 -2.29 8.35
C ARG A 291 -10.50 -3.57 7.71
N TYR A 292 -11.81 -3.71 7.71
CA TYR A 292 -12.51 -4.93 7.30
C TYR A 292 -12.17 -5.38 5.87
N ALA A 293 -11.88 -4.44 4.96
CA ALA A 293 -11.44 -4.77 3.60
C ALA A 293 -10.12 -5.56 3.57
N GLU A 294 -9.18 -5.30 4.49
CA GLU A 294 -7.96 -6.11 4.58
C GLU A 294 -8.29 -7.55 5.02
N LEU A 295 -9.24 -7.73 5.95
CA LEU A 295 -9.69 -9.07 6.35
C LEU A 295 -10.34 -9.81 5.18
N GLN A 296 -11.15 -9.11 4.38
CA GLN A 296 -11.74 -9.65 3.15
C GLN A 296 -10.67 -10.10 2.15
N LEU A 297 -9.60 -9.32 2.00
CA LEU A 297 -8.48 -9.66 1.12
C LEU A 297 -7.61 -10.80 1.67
N ASN A 298 -7.45 -10.91 2.99
CA ASN A 298 -6.80 -12.06 3.61
C ASN A 298 -7.58 -13.35 3.30
N LEU A 299 -8.91 -13.29 3.34
CA LEU A 299 -9.77 -14.42 2.98
C LEU A 299 -9.61 -14.80 1.50
N ALA A 300 -9.63 -13.82 0.60
CA ALA A 300 -9.45 -14.05 -0.83
C ALA A 300 -8.11 -14.71 -1.15
N GLU A 301 -7.04 -14.28 -0.47
CA GLU A 301 -5.70 -14.84 -0.64
C GLU A 301 -5.62 -16.28 -0.15
N CYS A 302 -6.20 -16.58 1.02
CA CYS A 302 -6.30 -17.96 1.51
C CYS A 302 -7.07 -18.86 0.53
N TYR A 303 -8.20 -18.38 -0.02
CA TYR A 303 -8.94 -19.12 -1.05
C TYR A 303 -8.13 -19.35 -2.32
N ALA A 304 -7.39 -18.34 -2.79
CA ALA A 304 -6.54 -18.47 -3.96
C ALA A 304 -5.48 -19.56 -3.76
N VAL A 305 -4.73 -19.50 -2.63
CA VAL A 305 -3.64 -20.45 -2.37
C VAL A 305 -4.18 -21.86 -2.12
N THR A 306 -5.33 -22.02 -1.50
CA THR A 306 -5.95 -23.33 -1.26
C THR A 306 -6.77 -23.84 -2.46
N ASN A 307 -6.59 -23.24 -3.64
CA ASN A 307 -7.24 -23.64 -4.90
C ASN A 307 -8.78 -23.51 -4.92
N GLN A 308 -9.32 -22.60 -4.12
CA GLN A 308 -10.76 -22.29 -4.08
C GLN A 308 -11.05 -21.05 -4.93
N ILE A 309 -10.80 -21.15 -6.24
CA ILE A 309 -10.72 -20.02 -7.18
C ILE A 309 -12.03 -19.22 -7.23
N ASP A 310 -13.19 -19.91 -7.27
CA ASP A 310 -14.48 -19.23 -7.34
C ASP A 310 -14.80 -18.46 -6.07
N LEU A 311 -14.44 -18.99 -4.91
CA LEU A 311 -14.57 -18.27 -3.63
C LEU A 311 -13.62 -17.06 -3.57
N CYS A 312 -12.43 -17.18 -4.11
CA CYS A 312 -11.50 -16.04 -4.25
C CYS A 312 -12.14 -14.93 -5.09
N LYS A 313 -12.65 -15.26 -6.29
CA LYS A 313 -13.33 -14.29 -7.18
C LYS A 313 -14.54 -13.64 -6.52
N GLN A 314 -15.41 -14.41 -5.89
CA GLN A 314 -16.57 -13.89 -5.17
C GLN A 314 -16.16 -12.96 -4.02
N THR A 315 -15.07 -13.28 -3.34
CA THR A 315 -14.56 -12.48 -2.20
C THR A 315 -14.00 -11.14 -2.69
N ILE A 316 -13.23 -11.11 -3.76
CA ILE A 316 -12.77 -9.88 -4.42
C ILE A 316 -13.98 -9.10 -4.97
N GLY A 317 -14.93 -9.81 -5.58
CA GLY A 317 -16.15 -9.22 -6.15
C GLY A 317 -16.93 -8.36 -5.17
N LYS A 318 -16.99 -8.73 -3.88
CA LYS A 318 -17.64 -7.90 -2.84
C LYS A 318 -16.99 -6.52 -2.68
N LEU A 319 -15.66 -6.43 -2.79
CA LEU A 319 -14.96 -5.14 -2.73
C LEU A 319 -15.19 -4.31 -4.00
N ARG A 320 -15.29 -4.94 -5.15
CA ARG A 320 -15.53 -4.28 -6.42
C ARG A 320 -16.98 -3.82 -6.58
N ALA A 321 -17.93 -4.65 -6.15
CA ALA A 321 -19.35 -4.31 -6.18
C ALA A 321 -19.69 -3.01 -5.45
N ARG A 322 -19.15 -2.82 -4.24
CA ARG A 322 -19.46 -1.65 -3.40
C ARG A 322 -18.99 -0.31 -3.98
N VAL A 323 -18.04 -0.33 -4.91
CA VAL A 323 -17.51 0.86 -5.57
C VAL A 323 -18.07 1.06 -6.99
N GLY A 324 -19.03 0.21 -7.41
CA GLY A 324 -19.76 0.38 -8.65
C GLY A 324 -19.20 -0.37 -9.86
N ILE A 325 -18.26 -1.31 -9.67
CA ILE A 325 -17.85 -2.20 -10.76
C ILE A 325 -18.99 -3.18 -11.05
N PRO A 326 -19.44 -3.34 -12.30
CA PRO A 326 -20.54 -4.22 -12.67
C PRO A 326 -20.20 -5.69 -12.44
N SER A 327 -21.23 -6.52 -12.21
CA SER A 327 -21.07 -7.94 -11.87
C SER A 327 -20.72 -8.84 -13.07
N ASP A 328 -20.72 -8.29 -14.28
CA ASP A 328 -20.40 -9.04 -15.50
C ASP A 328 -19.03 -9.70 -15.41
N ASN A 329 -18.92 -10.94 -15.88
CA ASN A 329 -17.69 -11.72 -15.82
C ASN A 329 -17.06 -11.77 -14.40
N ASN A 330 -17.89 -11.92 -13.36
CA ASN A 330 -17.45 -11.85 -11.96
C ASN A 330 -16.66 -10.57 -11.66
N TYR A 331 -17.26 -9.41 -11.97
CA TYR A 331 -16.61 -8.10 -11.81
C TYR A 331 -15.30 -7.98 -12.63
N GLY A 332 -15.31 -8.52 -13.85
CA GLY A 332 -14.19 -8.55 -14.78
C GLY A 332 -13.15 -9.64 -14.52
N LEU A 333 -13.23 -10.36 -13.39
CA LEU A 333 -12.21 -11.33 -12.98
C LEU A 333 -12.13 -12.55 -13.92
N ASP A 334 -13.24 -13.01 -14.51
CA ASP A 334 -13.25 -14.17 -15.39
C ASP A 334 -12.45 -13.95 -16.68
N THR A 335 -12.13 -12.71 -17.01
CA THR A 335 -11.33 -12.38 -18.21
C THR A 335 -9.85 -12.73 -18.05
N TYR A 336 -9.35 -12.89 -16.83
CA TYR A 336 -7.92 -13.14 -16.58
C TYR A 336 -7.62 -14.08 -15.39
N VAL A 337 -8.64 -14.55 -14.65
CA VAL A 337 -8.47 -15.49 -13.54
C VAL A 337 -8.98 -16.86 -13.96
N THR A 338 -8.06 -17.74 -14.33
CA THR A 338 -8.37 -19.07 -14.88
C THR A 338 -7.83 -20.22 -14.04
N ASP A 339 -6.83 -19.94 -13.17
CA ASP A 339 -6.15 -20.93 -12.36
C ASP A 339 -5.73 -20.35 -11.00
N ARG A 340 -5.11 -21.18 -10.18
CA ARG A 340 -4.62 -20.83 -8.84
C ARG A 340 -3.62 -19.67 -8.89
N ALA A 341 -2.70 -19.67 -9.84
CA ALA A 341 -1.65 -18.66 -9.92
C ALA A 341 -2.26 -17.29 -10.29
N SER A 342 -3.15 -17.26 -11.29
CA SER A 342 -3.86 -16.05 -11.70
C SER A 342 -4.83 -15.55 -10.63
N ALA A 343 -5.45 -16.45 -9.84
CA ALA A 343 -6.29 -16.07 -8.71
C ALA A 343 -5.48 -15.37 -7.59
N LEU A 344 -4.33 -15.93 -7.22
CA LEU A 344 -3.44 -15.30 -6.26
C LEU A 344 -2.93 -13.94 -6.78
N ALA A 345 -2.55 -13.89 -8.03
CA ALA A 345 -2.10 -12.67 -8.67
C ALA A 345 -3.18 -11.58 -8.68
N ALA A 346 -4.44 -11.96 -8.95
CA ALA A 346 -5.59 -11.05 -8.86
C ALA A 346 -5.81 -10.55 -7.44
N CYS A 347 -5.69 -11.42 -6.43
CA CYS A 347 -5.81 -11.02 -5.03
C CYS A 347 -4.72 -10.02 -4.63
N LEU A 348 -3.46 -10.29 -4.96
CA LEU A 348 -2.35 -9.39 -4.64
C LEU A 348 -2.44 -8.05 -5.41
N ARG A 349 -3.02 -8.05 -6.62
CA ARG A 349 -3.36 -6.82 -7.35
C ARG A 349 -4.47 -6.06 -6.63
N GLU A 350 -5.55 -6.74 -6.24
CA GLU A 350 -6.67 -6.11 -5.52
C GLU A 350 -6.20 -5.49 -4.19
N ARG A 351 -5.24 -6.12 -3.50
CA ARG A 351 -4.58 -5.54 -2.32
C ARG A 351 -3.85 -4.23 -2.65
N GLN A 352 -3.19 -4.13 -3.80
CA GLN A 352 -2.53 -2.89 -4.23
C GLN A 352 -3.54 -1.78 -4.53
N VAL A 353 -4.68 -2.12 -5.13
CA VAL A 353 -5.74 -1.16 -5.46
C VAL A 353 -6.46 -0.70 -4.20
N GLU A 354 -7.00 -1.65 -3.44
CA GLU A 354 -7.83 -1.39 -2.27
C GLU A 354 -7.05 -0.74 -1.12
N LEU A 355 -5.82 -1.23 -0.87
CA LEU A 355 -4.98 -0.82 0.26
C LEU A 355 -3.84 0.12 -0.17
N ALA A 356 -3.93 0.76 -1.36
CA ALA A 356 -2.93 1.72 -1.82
C ALA A 356 -2.63 2.77 -0.75
N PHE A 357 -1.34 3.03 -0.49
CA PHE A 357 -0.82 4.01 0.48
C PHE A 357 -1.17 3.78 1.96
N GLU A 358 -1.79 2.66 2.32
CA GLU A 358 -2.10 2.31 3.72
C GLU A 358 -0.96 1.51 4.42
N GLY A 359 0.25 1.52 3.86
CA GLY A 359 1.42 0.86 4.45
C GLY A 359 1.44 -0.68 4.33
N LYS A 360 0.53 -1.27 3.53
CA LYS A 360 0.39 -2.73 3.43
C LYS A 360 1.30 -3.34 2.37
N ARG A 361 1.51 -2.65 1.24
CA ARG A 361 2.27 -3.16 0.09
C ARG A 361 3.69 -3.59 0.45
N TYR A 362 4.39 -2.82 1.31
CA TYR A 362 5.72 -3.17 1.79
C TYR A 362 5.76 -4.59 2.37
N TRP A 363 4.78 -4.91 3.24
CA TRP A 363 4.70 -6.21 3.88
C TRP A 363 4.22 -7.32 2.94
N ASP A 364 3.39 -7.02 1.95
CA ASP A 364 3.01 -8.00 0.92
C ASP A 364 4.22 -8.38 0.06
N ILE A 365 5.04 -7.41 -0.36
CA ILE A 365 6.30 -7.66 -1.07
C ILE A 365 7.26 -8.50 -0.21
N TRP A 366 7.36 -8.16 1.08
CA TRP A 366 8.25 -8.82 2.02
C TRP A 366 7.87 -10.28 2.24
N ARG A 367 6.64 -10.55 2.60
CA ARG A 367 6.18 -11.91 2.91
C ARG A 367 6.09 -12.82 1.68
N TRP A 368 5.87 -12.24 0.50
CA TRP A 368 5.90 -12.93 -0.78
C TRP A 368 7.29 -12.93 -1.44
N MET A 369 8.30 -12.35 -0.78
CA MET A 369 9.71 -12.30 -1.22
C MET A 369 9.88 -11.79 -2.66
N LEU A 370 9.25 -10.65 -3.00
CA LEU A 370 9.16 -10.17 -4.39
C LEU A 370 10.32 -9.27 -4.84
N TYR A 371 11.27 -8.92 -3.95
CA TYR A 371 12.37 -8.01 -4.29
C TYR A 371 13.45 -8.60 -5.20
N ASP A 372 13.60 -9.92 -5.23
CA ASP A 372 14.56 -10.61 -6.07
C ASP A 372 14.02 -11.01 -7.45
N GLY A 373 12.94 -10.40 -7.85
CA GLY A 373 12.29 -10.68 -9.12
C GLY A 373 11.54 -12.00 -9.17
N GLY A 374 11.21 -12.57 -8.00
CA GLY A 374 10.66 -13.91 -7.91
C GLY A 374 11.69 -15.00 -8.23
N GLN A 375 12.99 -14.67 -8.16
CA GLN A 375 14.09 -15.62 -8.42
C GLN A 375 14.47 -16.42 -7.17
N GLY A 376 13.92 -16.11 -5.99
CA GLY A 376 14.15 -16.87 -4.76
C GLY A 376 13.70 -18.32 -4.92
N GLU A 377 14.38 -19.24 -4.23
CA GLU A 377 14.19 -20.70 -4.37
C GLU A 377 12.73 -21.18 -4.24
N ASN A 378 11.87 -20.40 -3.59
CA ASN A 378 10.48 -20.78 -3.28
C ASN A 378 9.44 -19.91 -4.00
N MET A 379 9.83 -19.09 -4.96
CA MET A 379 8.97 -17.98 -5.46
C MET A 379 8.35 -18.23 -6.82
N GLN A 380 8.39 -19.44 -7.35
CA GLN A 380 7.75 -19.74 -8.62
C GLN A 380 6.30 -20.17 -8.43
N LEU A 381 5.39 -19.26 -8.69
CA LEU A 381 4.01 -19.58 -9.03
C LEU A 381 3.98 -20.02 -10.49
N SER A 382 4.16 -21.29 -10.77
CA SER A 382 4.35 -21.80 -12.13
C SER A 382 5.59 -21.18 -12.82
N THR A 383 5.53 -20.94 -14.12
CA THR A 383 6.62 -20.34 -14.92
C THR A 383 6.60 -18.80 -14.94
N THR A 384 5.70 -18.16 -14.20
CA THR A 384 5.51 -16.72 -14.24
C THR A 384 6.33 -16.06 -13.11
N ASN A 385 7.17 -15.10 -13.47
CA ASN A 385 7.90 -14.26 -12.51
C ASN A 385 6.91 -13.38 -11.76
N THR A 386 6.66 -13.68 -10.49
CA THR A 386 5.69 -12.97 -9.65
C THR A 386 6.06 -11.50 -9.43
N CYS A 387 7.35 -11.19 -9.39
CA CYS A 387 7.83 -9.82 -9.21
C CYS A 387 7.44 -8.91 -10.37
N SER A 388 7.75 -9.27 -11.62
CA SER A 388 7.34 -8.52 -12.81
C SER A 388 5.83 -8.35 -12.89
N PHE A 389 5.10 -9.42 -12.57
CA PHE A 389 3.65 -9.43 -12.61
C PHE A 389 3.04 -8.45 -11.59
N LEU A 390 3.66 -8.30 -10.43
CA LEU A 390 3.19 -7.44 -9.35
C LEU A 390 3.72 -6.00 -9.43
N GLY A 391 4.37 -5.63 -10.54
CA GLY A 391 4.87 -4.27 -10.77
C GLY A 391 6.16 -3.94 -10.01
N ILE A 392 6.91 -4.93 -9.55
CA ILE A 392 8.25 -4.72 -8.99
C ILE A 392 9.27 -5.12 -10.03
N THR A 393 9.87 -4.12 -10.65
CA THR A 393 11.02 -4.33 -11.52
C THR A 393 12.28 -4.06 -10.70
N PRO A 394 13.15 -5.05 -10.49
CA PRO A 394 14.44 -4.82 -9.85
C PRO A 394 15.20 -3.73 -10.59
N LEU A 395 15.77 -2.78 -9.87
CA LEU A 395 16.63 -1.74 -10.45
C LEU A 395 17.94 -2.38 -10.88
N THR A 396 17.96 -2.95 -12.07
CA THR A 396 19.17 -3.48 -12.71
C THR A 396 19.67 -2.49 -13.74
N GLU A 397 20.54 -1.56 -13.36
CA GLU A 397 21.23 -0.64 -14.29
C GLU A 397 20.30 0.19 -15.21
N LYS A 398 19.00 0.31 -14.86
CA LYS A 398 18.01 1.08 -15.61
C LYS A 398 17.39 2.15 -14.72
N TYR A 399 16.90 3.20 -15.34
CA TYR A 399 16.17 4.27 -14.68
C TYR A 399 14.89 3.74 -14.05
N ARG A 400 14.46 4.38 -12.96
CA ARG A 400 13.06 4.33 -12.59
C ARG A 400 12.24 4.81 -13.78
N THR A 401 11.10 4.17 -14.00
CA THR A 401 10.12 4.58 -15.00
C THR A 401 9.44 5.87 -14.55
N ALA A 402 10.18 6.97 -14.50
CA ALA A 402 9.63 8.28 -14.21
C ALA A 402 9.24 8.95 -15.53
N LYS A 403 8.06 9.56 -15.59
CA LYS A 403 7.59 10.32 -16.75
C LYS A 403 7.11 11.68 -16.30
N TYR A 404 7.69 12.73 -16.87
CA TYR A 404 7.14 14.06 -16.72
C TYR A 404 5.97 14.26 -17.66
N VAL A 405 5.06 15.13 -17.26
CA VAL A 405 4.03 15.67 -18.16
C VAL A 405 4.57 16.97 -18.71
N ASP A 406 5.00 16.96 -19.96
CA ASP A 406 5.56 18.11 -20.67
C ASP A 406 4.50 18.71 -21.60
N VAL A 407 4.46 20.03 -21.69
CA VAL A 407 3.76 20.68 -22.79
C VAL A 407 4.42 20.27 -24.10
N LYS A 408 3.61 19.88 -25.11
CA LYS A 408 4.10 19.47 -26.43
C LYS A 408 5.03 20.49 -27.04
N ASP A 409 5.95 20.01 -27.88
CA ASP A 409 6.75 20.85 -28.75
C ASP A 409 5.85 21.65 -29.71
N GLY A 410 6.30 22.85 -30.07
CA GLY A 410 5.52 23.78 -30.92
C GLY A 410 4.96 24.98 -30.18
N TYR A 411 4.92 24.95 -28.85
CA TYR A 411 4.69 26.18 -28.06
C TYR A 411 5.98 26.98 -27.93
N THR A 412 5.87 28.30 -28.02
CA THR A 412 7.03 29.20 -27.84
C THR A 412 7.52 29.10 -26.39
N PRO A 413 8.81 28.76 -26.16
CA PRO A 413 9.39 28.75 -24.83
C PRO A 413 9.32 30.12 -24.14
N GLY A 414 9.05 30.13 -22.85
CA GLY A 414 8.98 31.37 -22.09
C GLY A 414 8.66 31.15 -20.61
N SER A 415 8.74 32.22 -19.83
CA SER A 415 8.48 32.18 -18.39
C SER A 415 6.98 32.03 -18.01
N LYS A 416 6.07 32.32 -18.95
CA LYS A 416 4.62 32.23 -18.73
C LYS A 416 4.11 30.85 -19.10
N ASP A 417 3.18 30.38 -18.30
CA ASP A 417 2.45 29.14 -18.58
C ASP A 417 1.59 29.29 -19.86
N VAL A 418 1.98 28.60 -20.91
CA VAL A 418 1.36 28.70 -22.25
C VAL A 418 -0.06 28.10 -22.27
N LEU A 419 -0.41 27.24 -21.30
CA LEU A 419 -1.73 26.61 -21.20
C LEU A 419 -2.66 27.31 -20.17
N ALA A 420 -2.18 28.35 -19.48
CA ALA A 420 -2.91 28.99 -18.38
C ALA A 420 -4.35 29.42 -18.75
N ASP A 421 -4.55 29.92 -19.98
CA ASP A 421 -5.88 30.32 -20.44
C ASP A 421 -6.71 29.14 -20.96
N LEU A 422 -6.08 28.21 -21.67
CA LEU A 422 -6.75 27.05 -22.28
C LEU A 422 -7.33 26.11 -21.23
N ARG A 423 -6.63 25.93 -20.09
CA ARG A 423 -7.03 24.98 -19.04
C ARG A 423 -8.17 25.49 -18.14
N LYS A 424 -8.54 26.78 -18.20
CA LYS A 424 -9.55 27.38 -17.29
C LYS A 424 -10.91 26.69 -17.32
N THR A 425 -11.29 26.13 -18.45
CA THR A 425 -12.60 25.47 -18.64
C THR A 425 -12.50 23.96 -18.67
N ILE A 426 -11.29 23.39 -18.45
CA ILE A 426 -11.02 21.97 -18.50
C ILE A 426 -10.96 21.43 -17.08
N PHE A 427 -11.91 20.57 -16.74
CA PHE A 427 -11.93 19.88 -15.44
C PHE A 427 -12.77 18.61 -15.51
N ALA A 428 -12.51 17.69 -14.60
CA ALA A 428 -13.35 16.54 -14.32
C ALA A 428 -13.59 16.46 -12.80
N ASP A 429 -14.85 16.42 -12.41
CA ASP A 429 -15.29 16.34 -11.01
C ASP A 429 -15.80 14.94 -10.70
N PRO A 430 -15.10 14.15 -9.85
CA PRO A 430 -15.52 12.79 -9.52
C PRO A 430 -16.89 12.67 -8.84
N GLU A 431 -17.44 13.76 -8.34
CA GLU A 431 -18.77 13.80 -7.72
C GLU A 431 -19.87 14.24 -8.71
N SER A 432 -19.51 14.59 -9.95
CA SER A 432 -20.47 15.03 -10.97
C SER A 432 -21.15 13.87 -11.70
N VAL A 433 -22.41 14.04 -12.05
CA VAL A 433 -23.18 13.04 -12.82
C VAL A 433 -22.66 12.87 -14.26
N ASP A 434 -22.01 13.89 -14.81
CA ASP A 434 -21.40 13.91 -16.15
C ASP A 434 -19.86 13.72 -16.11
N PHE A 435 -19.38 13.11 -15.03
CA PHE A 435 -17.95 12.91 -14.79
C PHE A 435 -17.23 12.25 -15.99
N GLN A 436 -17.80 11.22 -16.61
CA GLN A 436 -17.16 10.53 -17.74
C GLN A 436 -17.04 11.44 -18.98
N ASP A 437 -18.03 12.28 -19.25
CA ASP A 437 -17.96 13.27 -20.33
C ASP A 437 -16.91 14.36 -20.03
N GLN A 438 -16.77 14.74 -18.78
CA GLN A 438 -15.74 15.66 -18.34
C GLN A 438 -14.33 15.03 -18.46
N LEU A 439 -14.17 13.77 -18.06
CA LEU A 439 -12.91 13.01 -18.23
C LEU A 439 -12.49 12.93 -19.70
N LYS A 440 -13.45 12.68 -20.60
CA LYS A 440 -13.16 12.66 -22.03
C LYS A 440 -12.58 13.99 -22.50
N LYS A 441 -13.15 15.13 -22.07
CA LYS A 441 -12.62 16.47 -22.38
C LYS A 441 -11.21 16.68 -21.81
N VAL A 442 -10.96 16.17 -20.59
CA VAL A 442 -9.62 16.21 -19.99
C VAL A 442 -8.65 15.35 -20.79
N ALA A 443 -9.03 14.14 -21.21
CA ALA A 443 -8.18 13.27 -22.02
C ALA A 443 -7.90 13.87 -23.40
N ASP A 444 -8.89 14.45 -24.06
CA ASP A 444 -8.72 15.16 -25.34
C ASP A 444 -7.76 16.36 -25.17
N PHE A 445 -7.85 17.08 -24.05
CA PHE A 445 -6.91 18.16 -23.74
C PHE A 445 -5.49 17.64 -23.51
N TRP A 446 -5.33 16.49 -22.84
CA TRP A 446 -4.04 15.85 -22.66
C TRP A 446 -3.42 15.45 -24.00
N GLU A 447 -4.16 14.78 -24.87
CA GLU A 447 -3.68 14.41 -26.20
C GLU A 447 -3.34 15.62 -27.07
N ALA A 448 -4.08 16.70 -26.95
CA ALA A 448 -3.79 17.91 -27.71
C ALA A 448 -2.52 18.64 -27.25
N ASN A 449 -2.26 18.70 -25.94
CA ASN A 449 -1.31 19.66 -25.37
C ASN A 449 -0.12 19.03 -24.64
N PHE A 450 -0.19 17.77 -24.23
CA PHE A 450 0.86 17.13 -23.45
C PHE A 450 1.58 16.01 -24.20
N GLN A 451 2.80 15.77 -23.79
CA GLN A 451 3.62 14.60 -24.13
C GLN A 451 4.34 14.12 -22.86
N TYR A 452 4.82 12.88 -22.88
CA TYR A 452 5.69 12.42 -21.80
C TYR A 452 7.12 12.85 -22.07
N GLY A 453 7.73 13.47 -21.07
CA GLY A 453 9.14 13.84 -21.05
C GLY A 453 9.95 12.89 -20.18
N GLU A 454 11.16 12.60 -20.63
CA GLU A 454 12.12 11.81 -19.85
C GLU A 454 12.76 12.68 -18.75
N PRO A 455 13.16 12.08 -17.63
CA PRO A 455 13.88 12.80 -16.58
C PRO A 455 15.22 13.36 -17.12
N ASN A 456 15.43 14.66 -16.97
CA ASN A 456 16.71 15.30 -17.33
C ASN A 456 17.85 14.91 -16.38
N ALA A 457 17.51 14.63 -15.13
CA ALA A 457 18.45 14.13 -14.15
C ALA A 457 18.37 12.59 -14.10
N GLN A 458 19.48 11.97 -13.83
CA GLN A 458 19.57 10.54 -13.62
C GLN A 458 19.55 10.28 -12.11
N PRO A 459 18.35 10.24 -11.47
CA PRO A 459 18.24 10.20 -10.01
C PRO A 459 18.79 8.91 -9.41
N ASP A 460 19.04 7.92 -10.25
CA ASP A 460 19.59 6.63 -9.85
C ASP A 460 21.11 6.52 -10.08
N LYS A 461 21.77 7.65 -10.33
CA LYS A 461 23.22 7.73 -10.34
C LYS A 461 23.76 8.34 -9.04
N ASN A 462 24.90 7.79 -8.57
CA ASN A 462 25.62 8.34 -7.45
C ASN A 462 26.38 9.64 -7.83
N ASN A 463 27.05 10.25 -6.85
CA ASN A 463 27.82 11.49 -7.05
C ASN A 463 28.98 11.34 -8.06
N ASN A 464 29.41 10.12 -8.37
CA ASN A 464 30.43 9.82 -9.37
C ASN A 464 29.85 9.55 -10.77
N ASN A 465 28.55 9.84 -10.98
CA ASN A 465 27.83 9.55 -12.23
C ASN A 465 27.73 8.07 -12.58
N GLU A 466 27.88 7.17 -11.59
CA GLU A 466 27.72 5.73 -11.74
C GLU A 466 26.30 5.32 -11.37
N TRP A 467 25.76 4.31 -12.06
CA TRP A 467 24.47 3.75 -11.73
C TRP A 467 24.45 3.14 -10.32
N ILE A 468 23.45 3.52 -9.54
CA ILE A 468 23.19 2.86 -8.26
C ILE A 468 22.62 1.48 -8.55
N LYS A 469 23.45 0.45 -8.36
CA LYS A 469 23.03 -0.95 -8.51
C LYS A 469 22.29 -1.38 -7.25
N MET A 470 21.01 -1.69 -7.39
CA MET A 470 20.30 -2.44 -6.35
C MET A 470 20.59 -3.94 -6.53
N GLY A 471 21.54 -4.45 -5.77
CA GLY A 471 21.73 -5.90 -5.62
C GLY A 471 20.86 -6.39 -4.47
N TRP A 472 19.81 -7.15 -4.77
CA TRP A 472 19.06 -7.83 -3.73
C TRP A 472 19.72 -9.17 -3.40
N ARG A 473 19.85 -9.49 -2.11
CA ARG A 473 20.30 -10.80 -1.61
C ARG A 473 19.19 -11.42 -0.77
N SER A 474 19.01 -12.74 -0.88
CA SER A 474 17.93 -13.45 -0.17
C SER A 474 17.97 -13.26 1.36
N ASN A 475 19.16 -13.08 1.96
CA ASN A 475 19.27 -12.82 3.39
C ASN A 475 18.72 -11.44 3.81
N TYR A 476 18.47 -10.51 2.86
CA TYR A 476 17.90 -9.19 3.19
C TYR A 476 16.42 -9.25 3.59
N TYR A 477 15.74 -10.36 3.30
CA TYR A 477 14.38 -10.56 3.81
C TYR A 477 14.30 -10.79 5.31
N MET A 478 15.43 -11.12 5.96
CA MET A 478 15.45 -11.31 7.40
C MET A 478 16.68 -10.65 7.99
N MET A 479 16.49 -9.73 8.92
CA MET A 479 17.58 -8.95 9.49
C MET A 479 18.49 -9.82 10.35
N GLY A 480 19.80 -9.65 10.19
CA GLY A 480 20.80 -10.15 11.11
C GLY A 480 20.89 -9.26 12.37
N LEU A 481 21.45 -9.80 13.43
CA LEU A 481 21.77 -9.05 14.62
C LEU A 481 23.07 -8.27 14.43
N SER A 482 23.14 -7.05 14.93
CA SER A 482 24.38 -6.26 14.87
C SER A 482 25.46 -6.87 15.75
N LYS A 483 26.73 -6.54 15.44
CA LYS A 483 27.87 -6.99 16.23
C LYS A 483 27.74 -6.63 17.72
N ASP A 484 27.29 -5.40 18.00
CA ASP A 484 27.15 -4.94 19.40
C ASP A 484 26.10 -5.74 20.19
N ILE A 485 25.02 -6.16 19.52
CA ILE A 485 24.01 -7.04 20.13
C ILE A 485 24.61 -8.40 20.45
N LEU A 486 25.36 -8.99 19.52
CA LEU A 486 25.94 -10.33 19.69
C LEU A 486 27.09 -10.34 20.70
N ASP A 487 27.91 -9.28 20.75
CA ASP A 487 29.00 -9.16 21.73
C ASP A 487 28.46 -9.11 23.18
N ASN A 488 27.33 -8.42 23.37
CA ASN A 488 26.69 -8.28 24.68
C ASN A 488 25.72 -9.43 25.02
N ASN A 489 25.33 -10.25 24.05
CA ASN A 489 24.35 -11.32 24.20
C ASN A 489 24.77 -12.55 23.40
N SER A 490 25.89 -13.17 23.76
CA SER A 490 26.52 -14.27 23.01
C SER A 490 25.63 -15.52 22.86
N TRP A 491 24.58 -15.67 23.66
CA TRP A 491 23.61 -16.77 23.59
C TRP A 491 22.56 -16.63 22.46
N LEU A 492 22.43 -15.46 21.83
CA LEU A 492 21.38 -15.23 20.84
C LEU A 492 21.64 -15.93 19.50
N GLY A 493 22.90 -16.13 19.10
CA GLY A 493 23.24 -16.66 17.80
C GLY A 493 22.89 -15.72 16.64
N GLN A 494 23.49 -15.91 15.48
CA GLN A 494 23.25 -15.09 14.29
C GLN A 494 22.23 -15.72 13.33
N THR A 495 21.47 -14.87 12.66
CA THR A 495 20.51 -15.26 11.61
C THR A 495 21.25 -15.85 10.40
N LYS A 496 20.73 -16.93 9.85
CA LYS A 496 21.22 -17.59 8.64
C LYS A 496 21.35 -16.57 7.49
N GLY A 497 22.44 -16.67 6.74
CA GLY A 497 22.76 -15.72 5.66
C GLY A 497 23.54 -14.47 6.12
N TRP A 498 23.70 -14.27 7.42
CA TRP A 498 24.55 -13.23 8.02
C TRP A 498 25.74 -13.86 8.75
N THR A 499 26.79 -13.08 8.96
CA THR A 499 27.93 -13.52 9.78
C THR A 499 27.80 -13.00 11.21
N ASP A 500 28.29 -13.77 12.16
CA ASP A 500 28.39 -13.34 13.56
C ASP A 500 29.55 -12.34 13.78
N GLN A 501 29.77 -11.94 15.03
CA GLN A 501 30.81 -10.99 15.41
C GLN A 501 32.25 -11.51 15.18
N ASN A 502 32.41 -12.82 14.99
CA ASN A 502 33.71 -13.51 14.73
C ASN A 502 33.88 -13.87 13.24
N GLY A 503 32.89 -13.56 12.39
CA GLY A 503 32.88 -13.87 10.97
C GLY A 503 32.36 -15.28 10.63
N ALA A 504 31.83 -16.02 11.62
CA ALA A 504 31.23 -17.33 11.37
C ALA A 504 29.80 -17.15 10.79
N ALA A 505 29.37 -18.09 9.93
CA ALA A 505 28.07 -18.08 9.33
C ALA A 505 26.96 -18.27 10.40
N GLY A 506 25.92 -17.45 10.33
CA GLY A 506 24.74 -17.60 11.18
C GLY A 506 23.98 -18.89 10.89
N THR A 507 23.43 -19.48 11.92
CA THR A 507 22.75 -20.79 11.89
C THR A 507 21.25 -20.73 12.19
N ILE A 508 20.76 -19.59 12.69
CA ILE A 508 19.35 -19.45 13.07
C ILE A 508 18.50 -19.30 11.80
N ASP A 509 17.79 -20.36 11.44
CA ASP A 509 16.87 -20.37 10.29
C ASP A 509 15.51 -19.83 10.70
N TRP A 510 14.95 -18.92 9.90
CA TRP A 510 13.61 -18.34 10.09
C TRP A 510 12.50 -19.15 9.41
N GLN A 511 12.84 -20.14 8.64
CA GLN A 511 11.89 -21.06 8.01
C GLN A 511 12.02 -22.42 8.69
N ASP A 512 11.11 -22.72 9.60
CA ASP A 512 11.02 -24.00 10.27
C ASP A 512 9.89 -24.87 9.68
N ASP A 513 9.94 -26.17 9.97
CA ASP A 513 8.93 -27.16 9.60
C ASP A 513 8.06 -27.57 10.82
N GLU A 514 8.14 -26.80 11.91
CA GLU A 514 7.32 -27.01 13.09
C GLU A 514 5.85 -26.69 12.80
N THR A 515 4.94 -27.19 13.60
CA THR A 515 3.50 -26.94 13.55
C THR A 515 3.06 -26.18 14.79
N LEU A 516 2.04 -25.34 14.65
CA LEU A 516 1.46 -24.66 15.80
C LEU A 516 0.90 -25.68 16.80
N THR A 517 1.05 -25.37 18.09
CA THR A 517 0.45 -26.15 19.18
C THR A 517 -0.98 -25.71 19.48
N ILE A 518 -1.38 -24.55 18.99
CA ILE A 518 -2.69 -23.92 19.18
C ILE A 518 -3.40 -23.85 17.81
N ASP A 519 -4.61 -24.38 17.75
CA ASP A 519 -5.48 -24.36 16.57
C ASP A 519 -6.13 -22.99 16.30
#